data_6dd697085fea1db18d382478ed950fec
#
_entry.id   6dd697085fea1db18d382478ed950fec
#
_cell.length_a   1.000
_cell.length_b   1.000
_cell.length_c   1.000
_cell.angle_alpha   90.00
_cell.angle_beta   90.00
_cell.angle_gamma   90.00
#
_symmetry.space_group_name_H-M   'P 1'
#
loop_
_entity.id
_entity.type
_entity.pdbx_description
1 polymer ?
#
loop_
_entity_poly.entity_id
_entity_poly.type
_entity_poly.pdbx_seq_one_letter_code
_entity_poly.pdbx_strand_id
1 'polypeptide(L)'
;MKWLRRVGVVLAVFVAVLVVWVGVAAVVYSPEYVIRVLSSRESEVSDYLDGFPLRTLAASPEPYTFAEDLDEDRVRGLFEAGFGVSDFDAFLRDGDTTSFIVIKDDAVVYEEYFNGNDRESMVTSFSVAKSVDSALIGIAVDEGFIESIDDPVTDYLPELAVRDDRFRAITVRDLLLMASGLDYQEMRWFLFNGDDPLTTYYLDQRDISLTNTNIVDSPTEYFHYNKYHPQLLGMILERATGMSVTEYTQTRLWDRIGMEYDGAWALDSVESGFEKMEAGLNARAIDFAKFGRLFLNGGEWEGAQVVSDEWVAESTVVDPALHNPDYYLSLIHI
;
A
#
# COMPACT_ATOMS: atom_id res chain seq x y z
N MET A 1 0.91 52.07 16.95
CA MET A 1 -0.45 51.94 16.39
C MET A 1 -0.51 51.70 14.87
N LYS A 2 0.15 52.52 14.02
CA LYS A 2 0.10 52.32 12.53
C LYS A 2 0.68 50.98 12.07
N TRP A 3 1.74 50.45 12.70
CA TRP A 3 2.35 49.15 12.38
C TRP A 3 1.43 48.00 12.72
N LEU A 4 0.81 47.96 13.90
CA LEU A 4 -0.16 46.95 14.31
C LEU A 4 -1.36 46.88 13.36
N ARG A 5 -1.85 48.03 12.88
CA ARG A 5 -2.94 48.12 11.91
C ARG A 5 -2.51 47.54 10.54
N ARG A 6 -1.29 47.77 10.10
CA ARG A 6 -0.75 47.16 8.86
C ARG A 6 -0.61 45.66 8.97
N VAL A 7 -0.07 45.16 10.09
CA VAL A 7 0.02 43.73 10.36
C VAL A 7 -1.38 43.07 10.37
N GLY A 8 -2.36 43.74 11.03
CA GLY A 8 -3.74 43.25 11.05
C GLY A 8 -4.39 43.17 9.65
N VAL A 9 -4.12 44.18 8.79
CA VAL A 9 -4.61 44.18 7.41
C VAL A 9 -3.96 43.05 6.59
N VAL A 10 -2.65 42.87 6.71
CA VAL A 10 -1.91 41.80 5.98
C VAL A 10 -2.45 40.41 6.42
N LEU A 11 -2.64 40.23 7.72
CA LEU A 11 -3.19 38.98 8.25
C LEU A 11 -4.62 38.73 7.75
N ALA A 12 -5.48 39.75 7.74
CA ALA A 12 -6.85 39.66 7.24
C ALA A 12 -6.89 39.32 5.74
N VAL A 13 -6.02 39.92 4.93
CA VAL A 13 -5.88 39.63 3.51
C VAL A 13 -5.41 38.17 3.30
N PHE A 14 -4.39 37.76 4.06
CA PHE A 14 -3.89 36.37 4.00
C PHE A 14 -4.98 35.36 4.34
N VAL A 15 -5.72 35.56 5.44
CA VAL A 15 -6.85 34.70 5.82
C VAL A 15 -7.93 34.70 4.74
N ALA A 16 -8.29 35.85 4.17
CA ALA A 16 -9.27 35.94 3.11
C ALA A 16 -8.84 35.16 1.85
N VAL A 17 -7.57 35.25 1.45
CA VAL A 17 -7.02 34.48 0.34
C VAL A 17 -7.09 32.98 0.63
N LEU A 18 -6.77 32.55 1.85
CA LEU A 18 -6.80 31.16 2.27
C LEU A 18 -8.22 30.60 2.25
N VAL A 19 -9.22 31.36 2.75
CA VAL A 19 -10.64 30.98 2.72
C VAL A 19 -11.15 30.84 1.27
N VAL A 20 -10.82 31.80 0.43
CA VAL A 20 -11.19 31.73 -1.00
C VAL A 20 -10.59 30.49 -1.63
N TRP A 21 -9.38 30.16 -1.30
CA TRP A 21 -8.64 29.06 -1.89
C TRP A 21 -9.15 27.69 -1.44
N VAL A 22 -9.42 27.51 -0.14
CA VAL A 22 -10.10 26.34 0.39
C VAL A 22 -11.49 26.19 -0.24
N GLY A 23 -12.22 27.30 -0.42
CA GLY A 23 -13.50 27.31 -1.11
C GLY A 23 -13.41 26.86 -2.58
N VAL A 24 -12.38 27.31 -3.30
CA VAL A 24 -12.13 26.87 -4.69
C VAL A 24 -11.79 25.38 -4.72
N ALA A 25 -10.92 24.88 -3.82
CA ALA A 25 -10.59 23.48 -3.73
C ALA A 25 -11.86 22.62 -3.43
N ALA A 26 -12.73 23.07 -2.53
CA ALA A 26 -13.98 22.39 -2.22
C ALA A 26 -14.96 22.32 -3.40
N VAL A 27 -14.93 23.31 -4.30
CA VAL A 27 -15.74 23.29 -5.53
C VAL A 27 -15.12 22.39 -6.60
N VAL A 28 -13.79 22.37 -6.73
CA VAL A 28 -13.08 21.61 -7.76
C VAL A 28 -13.00 20.13 -7.41
N TYR A 29 -12.67 19.80 -6.16
CA TYR A 29 -12.37 18.42 -5.74
C TYR A 29 -13.46 17.80 -4.84
N SER A 30 -14.28 18.51 -4.20
CA SER A 30 -15.34 18.26 -3.25
C SER A 30 -15.01 18.75 -1.82
N PRO A 31 -16.03 19.13 -1.03
CA PRO A 31 -15.83 19.50 0.39
C PRO A 31 -15.24 18.35 1.23
N GLU A 32 -15.65 17.11 0.96
CA GLU A 32 -15.19 15.93 1.70
C GLU A 32 -13.70 15.66 1.48
N TYR A 33 -13.23 15.73 0.24
CA TYR A 33 -11.81 15.64 -0.06
C TYR A 33 -11.00 16.70 0.70
N VAL A 34 -11.45 17.95 0.66
CA VAL A 34 -10.76 19.04 1.36
C VAL A 34 -10.72 18.81 2.87
N ILE A 35 -11.80 18.31 3.46
CA ILE A 35 -11.86 17.96 4.89
C ILE A 35 -10.86 16.83 5.18
N ARG A 36 -10.84 15.78 4.38
CA ARG A 36 -9.87 14.66 4.54
C ARG A 36 -8.44 15.19 4.53
N VAL A 37 -8.05 15.97 3.52
CA VAL A 37 -6.69 16.53 3.42
C VAL A 37 -6.34 17.43 4.61
N LEU A 38 -7.28 18.26 5.10
CA LEU A 38 -7.02 19.16 6.23
C LEU A 38 -7.01 18.46 7.59
N SER A 39 -7.72 17.33 7.72
CA SER A 39 -7.81 16.56 8.98
C SER A 39 -6.80 15.42 9.05
N SER A 40 -6.17 15.07 7.93
CA SER A 40 -5.22 13.96 7.89
C SER A 40 -3.99 14.25 8.74
N ARG A 41 -3.53 13.19 9.38
CA ARG A 41 -2.27 13.13 10.11
C ARG A 41 -1.42 12.01 9.53
N GLU A 42 -1.06 12.14 8.28
CA GLU A 42 -0.44 11.17 7.35
C GLU A 42 0.45 10.06 7.93
N SER A 43 0.78 10.13 9.21
CA SER A 43 1.67 9.19 9.91
C SER A 43 0.99 8.32 10.97
N GLU A 44 -0.33 8.45 11.18
CA GLU A 44 -1.02 7.69 12.22
C GLU A 44 -1.77 6.49 11.64
N VAL A 45 -1.55 5.31 12.21
CA VAL A 45 -2.28 4.05 11.87
C VAL A 45 -3.79 4.26 11.93
N SER A 46 -4.27 5.06 12.91
CA SER A 46 -5.67 5.44 13.07
C SER A 46 -6.28 6.10 11.85
N ASP A 47 -5.52 6.83 11.05
CA ASP A 47 -6.05 7.51 9.85
C ASP A 47 -6.61 6.51 8.83
N TYR A 48 -5.95 5.35 8.65
CA TYR A 48 -6.42 4.31 7.74
C TYR A 48 -7.52 3.44 8.33
N LEU A 49 -7.56 3.28 9.65
CA LEU A 49 -8.59 2.50 10.32
C LEU A 49 -9.88 3.30 10.54
N ASP A 50 -9.76 4.58 10.90
CA ASP A 50 -10.87 5.43 11.29
C ASP A 50 -11.27 6.45 10.20
N GLY A 51 -10.33 6.81 9.32
CA GLY A 51 -10.50 7.85 8.30
C GLY A 51 -11.14 7.39 6.99
N PHE A 52 -11.20 6.06 6.74
CA PHE A 52 -11.73 5.49 5.51
C PHE A 52 -12.77 4.39 5.80
N PRO A 53 -13.76 4.18 4.91
CA PRO A 53 -14.59 2.99 4.97
C PRO A 53 -13.75 1.72 4.85
N LEU A 54 -14.15 0.66 5.54
CA LEU A 54 -13.45 -0.62 5.51
C LEU A 54 -14.32 -1.70 4.86
N ARG A 55 -13.72 -2.55 4.05
CA ARG A 55 -14.32 -3.79 3.55
C ARG A 55 -13.61 -4.97 4.19
N THR A 56 -14.34 -5.75 4.96
CA THR A 56 -13.80 -6.85 5.77
C THR A 56 -13.26 -7.97 4.92
N LEU A 57 -12.10 -8.48 5.31
CA LEU A 57 -11.57 -9.80 5.01
C LEU A 57 -11.86 -10.66 6.24
N ALA A 58 -12.69 -11.68 6.09
CA ALA A 58 -13.02 -12.56 7.21
C ALA A 58 -11.83 -13.47 7.56
N ALA A 59 -11.67 -13.81 8.82
CA ALA A 59 -10.73 -14.85 9.24
C ALA A 59 -10.92 -16.12 8.40
N SER A 60 -9.84 -16.82 8.10
CA SER A 60 -9.92 -18.06 7.34
C SER A 60 -10.83 -19.08 8.04
N PRO A 61 -11.66 -19.84 7.31
CA PRO A 61 -12.43 -20.93 7.90
C PRO A 61 -11.54 -22.04 8.47
N GLU A 62 -10.29 -22.11 8.04
CA GLU A 62 -9.25 -23.03 8.53
C GLU A 62 -8.01 -22.21 8.95
N PRO A 63 -8.07 -21.53 10.11
CA PRO A 63 -6.96 -20.67 10.51
C PRO A 63 -5.70 -21.49 10.84
N TYR A 64 -4.58 -21.01 10.36
CA TYR A 64 -3.27 -21.57 10.69
C TYR A 64 -2.67 -20.81 11.89
N THR A 65 -2.25 -21.54 12.92
CA THR A 65 -1.57 -20.95 14.09
C THR A 65 -0.15 -21.49 14.15
N PHE A 66 0.83 -20.58 14.20
CA PHE A 66 2.23 -20.96 14.38
C PHE A 66 2.43 -21.70 15.70
N ALA A 67 3.32 -22.70 15.71
CA ALA A 67 3.80 -23.27 16.96
C ALA A 67 4.54 -22.20 17.78
N GLU A 68 4.59 -22.38 19.09
CA GLU A 68 5.38 -21.55 20.00
C GLU A 68 6.64 -22.30 20.43
N ASP A 69 7.81 -21.67 20.27
CA ASP A 69 9.11 -22.12 20.77
C ASP A 69 9.91 -20.90 21.24
N LEU A 70 9.33 -20.20 22.23
CA LEU A 70 9.81 -18.91 22.70
C LEU A 70 11.25 -19.01 23.26
N ASP A 71 12.16 -18.24 22.72
CA ASP A 71 13.55 -18.05 23.17
C ASP A 71 13.87 -16.54 23.18
N GLU A 72 13.06 -15.81 23.90
CA GLU A 72 13.05 -14.34 23.89
C GLU A 72 14.39 -13.76 24.32
N ASP A 73 15.02 -14.31 25.37
CA ASP A 73 16.31 -13.82 25.86
C ASP A 73 17.39 -13.94 24.78
N ARG A 74 17.36 -15.03 24.01
CA ARG A 74 18.29 -15.20 22.89
C ARG A 74 18.02 -14.21 21.77
N VAL A 75 16.74 -14.00 21.42
CA VAL A 75 16.37 -13.03 20.38
C VAL A 75 16.80 -11.63 20.80
N ARG A 76 16.46 -11.20 22.02
CA ARG A 76 16.90 -9.91 22.57
C ARG A 76 18.42 -9.76 22.48
N GLY A 77 19.18 -10.74 23.00
CA GLY A 77 20.64 -10.69 22.98
C GLY A 77 21.24 -10.60 21.58
N LEU A 78 20.66 -11.25 20.57
CA LEU A 78 21.10 -11.15 19.19
C LEU A 78 20.86 -9.76 18.60
N PHE A 79 19.69 -9.17 18.84
CA PHE A 79 19.37 -7.85 18.34
C PHE A 79 20.11 -6.74 19.11
N GLU A 80 20.29 -6.86 20.43
CA GLU A 80 21.11 -5.95 21.23
C GLU A 80 22.55 -5.91 20.70
N ALA A 81 23.12 -7.07 20.41
CA ALA A 81 24.45 -7.14 19.84
C ALA A 81 24.51 -6.60 18.40
N GLY A 82 23.49 -6.87 17.58
CA GLY A 82 23.41 -6.43 16.18
C GLY A 82 23.22 -4.93 16.03
N PHE A 83 22.36 -4.33 16.82
CA PHE A 83 22.10 -2.89 16.81
C PHE A 83 23.03 -2.09 17.76
N GLY A 84 23.76 -2.76 18.64
CA GLY A 84 24.61 -2.10 19.63
C GLY A 84 23.83 -1.37 20.73
N VAL A 85 22.62 -1.86 21.04
CA VAL A 85 21.74 -1.32 22.10
C VAL A 85 21.84 -2.17 23.36
N SER A 86 21.54 -1.60 24.52
CA SER A 86 21.64 -2.29 25.81
C SER A 86 20.29 -2.84 26.33
N ASP A 87 19.20 -2.46 25.69
CA ASP A 87 17.83 -2.86 26.02
C ASP A 87 17.01 -2.82 24.72
N PHE A 88 16.75 -4.00 24.17
CA PHE A 88 16.08 -4.12 22.88
C PHE A 88 14.60 -3.72 22.96
N ASP A 89 13.93 -4.09 24.04
CA ASP A 89 12.51 -3.77 24.21
C ASP A 89 12.30 -2.26 24.42
N ALA A 90 13.21 -1.59 25.14
CA ALA A 90 13.19 -0.13 25.23
C ALA A 90 13.48 0.53 23.89
N PHE A 91 14.43 0.00 23.12
CA PHE A 91 14.74 0.50 21.76
C PHE A 91 13.51 0.43 20.83
N LEU A 92 12.79 -0.69 20.85
CA LEU A 92 11.56 -0.85 20.07
C LEU A 92 10.46 0.11 20.53
N ARG A 93 10.27 0.23 21.85
CA ARG A 93 9.25 1.13 22.43
C ARG A 93 9.51 2.59 22.11
N ASP A 94 10.77 3.02 22.24
CA ASP A 94 11.19 4.40 21.99
C ASP A 94 11.17 4.74 20.48
N GLY A 95 11.21 3.72 19.61
CA GLY A 95 11.05 3.82 18.17
C GLY A 95 9.59 3.76 17.68
N ASP A 96 8.60 3.91 18.57
CA ASP A 96 7.17 3.83 18.29
C ASP A 96 6.72 2.51 17.62
N THR A 97 7.48 1.43 17.83
CA THR A 97 7.13 0.09 17.32
C THR A 97 5.82 -0.37 17.94
N THR A 98 4.91 -0.91 17.16
CA THR A 98 3.63 -1.46 17.64
C THR A 98 3.75 -2.95 17.97
N SER A 99 4.53 -3.70 17.19
CA SER A 99 4.75 -5.14 17.37
C SER A 99 6.08 -5.56 16.77
N PHE A 100 6.69 -6.58 17.34
CA PHE A 100 7.87 -7.23 16.79
C PHE A 100 7.75 -8.74 16.99
N ILE A 101 7.76 -9.50 15.89
CA ILE A 101 7.56 -10.95 15.88
C ILE A 101 8.72 -11.58 15.13
N VAL A 102 9.30 -12.63 15.70
CA VAL A 102 10.30 -13.45 15.02
C VAL A 102 9.79 -14.88 14.93
N ILE A 103 9.72 -15.37 13.69
CA ILE A 103 9.34 -16.75 13.38
C ILE A 103 10.57 -17.46 12.83
N LYS A 104 10.85 -18.64 13.36
CA LYS A 104 11.95 -19.49 12.92
C LYS A 104 11.47 -20.94 12.84
N ASP A 105 11.72 -21.59 11.72
CA ASP A 105 11.35 -22.99 11.50
C ASP A 105 9.86 -23.25 11.80
N ASP A 106 8.97 -22.33 11.34
CA ASP A 106 7.52 -22.33 11.54
C ASP A 106 7.06 -22.23 13.01
N ALA A 107 7.92 -21.76 13.90
CA ALA A 107 7.57 -21.48 15.29
C ALA A 107 7.86 -20.02 15.65
N VAL A 108 6.98 -19.43 16.45
CA VAL A 108 7.20 -18.10 17.05
C VAL A 108 8.25 -18.25 18.12
N VAL A 109 9.40 -17.60 17.96
CA VAL A 109 10.50 -17.58 18.93
C VAL A 109 10.56 -16.27 19.73
N TYR A 110 9.91 -15.22 19.23
CA TYR A 110 9.73 -13.95 19.92
C TYR A 110 8.44 -13.29 19.44
N GLU A 111 7.63 -12.80 20.37
CA GLU A 111 6.40 -12.06 20.06
C GLU A 111 6.14 -11.04 21.17
N GLU A 112 6.30 -9.76 20.86
CA GLU A 112 6.06 -8.67 21.78
C GLU A 112 5.31 -7.51 21.11
N TYR A 113 4.49 -6.83 21.91
CA TYR A 113 3.65 -5.72 21.50
C TYR A 113 3.93 -4.51 22.38
N PHE A 114 3.95 -3.32 21.77
CA PHE A 114 4.38 -2.09 22.42
C PHE A 114 3.36 -0.96 22.20
N ASN A 115 3.53 0.11 22.96
CA ASN A 115 2.79 1.36 22.81
C ASN A 115 1.27 1.20 22.85
N GLY A 116 0.78 0.29 23.72
CA GLY A 116 -0.64 0.03 23.93
C GLY A 116 -1.27 -0.96 22.96
N ASN A 117 -0.47 -1.56 22.08
CA ASN A 117 -0.93 -2.63 21.19
C ASN A 117 -0.80 -4.00 21.84
N ASP A 118 -1.54 -4.96 21.31
CA ASP A 118 -1.56 -6.37 21.67
C ASP A 118 -1.73 -7.25 20.42
N ARG A 119 -1.83 -8.58 20.60
CA ARG A 119 -1.99 -9.54 19.50
C ARG A 119 -3.25 -9.31 18.67
N GLU A 120 -4.31 -8.76 19.27
CA GLU A 120 -5.59 -8.49 18.61
C GLU A 120 -5.63 -7.10 17.96
N SER A 121 -4.62 -6.27 18.20
CA SER A 121 -4.55 -4.93 17.61
C SER A 121 -4.40 -4.99 16.11
N MET A 122 -5.33 -4.34 15.41
CA MET A 122 -5.26 -4.18 13.95
C MET A 122 -4.28 -3.07 13.61
N VAL A 123 -3.40 -3.32 12.68
CA VAL A 123 -2.43 -2.35 12.16
C VAL A 123 -2.55 -2.22 10.65
N THR A 124 -2.18 -1.07 10.11
CA THR A 124 -2.19 -0.85 8.67
C THR A 124 -0.84 -1.23 8.06
N SER A 125 -0.89 -1.81 6.86
CA SER A 125 0.30 -2.23 6.11
C SER A 125 1.11 -1.07 5.55
N PHE A 126 0.49 0.11 5.41
CA PHE A 126 1.03 1.15 4.54
C PHE A 126 1.51 0.53 3.22
N SER A 127 2.66 0.92 2.73
CA SER A 127 3.16 0.49 1.42
C SER A 127 3.47 -1.00 1.27
N VAL A 128 3.47 -1.79 2.36
CA VAL A 128 3.54 -3.25 2.25
C VAL A 128 2.30 -3.83 1.53
N ALA A 129 1.17 -3.10 1.48
CA ALA A 129 0.04 -3.44 0.61
C ALA A 129 0.46 -3.72 -0.83
N LYS A 130 1.43 -2.97 -1.38
CA LYS A 130 1.92 -3.16 -2.75
C LYS A 130 2.57 -4.53 -2.98
N SER A 131 3.15 -5.14 -1.94
CA SER A 131 3.66 -6.50 -2.03
C SER A 131 2.53 -7.52 -2.12
N VAL A 132 1.43 -7.26 -1.42
CA VAL A 132 0.22 -8.08 -1.54
C VAL A 132 -0.41 -7.87 -2.93
N ASP A 133 -0.47 -6.64 -3.44
CA ASP A 133 -0.95 -6.36 -4.80
C ASP A 133 -0.15 -7.14 -5.85
N SER A 134 1.19 -7.12 -5.73
CA SER A 134 2.07 -7.89 -6.62
C SER A 134 1.74 -9.39 -6.54
N ALA A 135 1.58 -9.95 -5.34
CA ALA A 135 1.22 -11.36 -5.19
C ALA A 135 -0.14 -11.68 -5.84
N LEU A 136 -1.14 -10.79 -5.69
CA LEU A 136 -2.46 -10.97 -6.32
C LEU A 136 -2.39 -10.92 -7.85
N ILE A 137 -1.54 -10.03 -8.42
CA ILE A 137 -1.29 -9.99 -9.86
C ILE A 137 -0.61 -11.30 -10.31
N GLY A 138 0.39 -11.79 -9.56
CA GLY A 138 1.05 -13.07 -9.84
C GLY A 138 0.06 -14.24 -9.86
N ILE A 139 -0.80 -14.33 -8.85
CA ILE A 139 -1.86 -15.34 -8.81
C ILE A 139 -2.81 -15.20 -10.01
N ALA A 140 -3.17 -13.97 -10.40
CA ALA A 140 -4.06 -13.74 -11.55
C ALA A 140 -3.41 -14.13 -12.89
N VAL A 141 -2.09 -14.02 -13.01
CA VAL A 141 -1.31 -14.56 -14.15
C VAL A 141 -1.32 -16.09 -14.13
N ASP A 142 -1.04 -16.71 -12.98
CA ASP A 142 -1.02 -18.17 -12.82
C ASP A 142 -2.42 -18.80 -13.11
N GLU A 143 -3.49 -18.10 -12.74
CA GLU A 143 -4.87 -18.52 -13.01
C GLU A 143 -5.33 -18.19 -14.45
N GLY A 144 -4.54 -17.43 -15.24
CA GLY A 144 -4.83 -17.07 -16.62
C GLY A 144 -5.88 -15.95 -16.76
N PHE A 145 -6.18 -15.20 -15.72
CA PHE A 145 -6.99 -13.97 -15.79
C PHE A 145 -6.21 -12.82 -16.44
N ILE A 146 -4.92 -12.76 -16.20
CA ILE A 146 -3.97 -11.88 -16.89
C ILE A 146 -3.09 -12.79 -17.74
N GLU A 147 -3.03 -12.55 -19.07
CA GLU A 147 -2.29 -13.43 -19.96
C GLU A 147 -0.78 -13.30 -19.75
N SER A 148 -0.30 -12.07 -19.59
CA SER A 148 1.11 -11.75 -19.36
C SER A 148 1.27 -10.42 -18.63
N ILE A 149 2.29 -10.29 -17.79
CA ILE A 149 2.65 -8.96 -17.26
C ILE A 149 3.28 -8.04 -18.32
N ASP A 150 3.64 -8.58 -19.49
CA ASP A 150 4.10 -7.79 -20.64
C ASP A 150 2.93 -7.28 -21.51
N ASP A 151 1.67 -7.58 -21.13
CA ASP A 151 0.50 -7.02 -21.79
C ASP A 151 0.43 -5.51 -21.57
N PRO A 152 0.01 -4.75 -22.60
CA PRO A 152 -0.29 -3.33 -22.44
C PRO A 152 -1.38 -3.10 -21.40
N VAL A 153 -1.20 -2.12 -20.53
CA VAL A 153 -2.23 -1.74 -19.54
C VAL A 153 -3.57 -1.38 -20.19
N THR A 154 -3.51 -0.97 -21.47
CA THR A 154 -4.68 -0.58 -22.27
C THR A 154 -5.56 -1.75 -22.71
N ASP A 155 -5.09 -2.98 -22.58
CA ASP A 155 -5.90 -4.17 -22.86
C ASP A 155 -6.95 -4.37 -21.75
N TYR A 156 -6.62 -3.94 -20.55
CA TYR A 156 -7.52 -3.95 -19.39
C TYR A 156 -8.17 -2.57 -19.13
N LEU A 157 -7.48 -1.47 -19.44
CA LEU A 157 -7.89 -0.09 -19.19
C LEU A 157 -7.89 0.72 -20.51
N PRO A 158 -8.79 0.40 -21.47
CA PRO A 158 -8.79 1.01 -22.81
C PRO A 158 -9.04 2.52 -22.79
N GLU A 159 -9.63 3.07 -21.72
CA GLU A 159 -9.85 4.51 -21.54
C GLU A 159 -8.54 5.29 -21.57
N LEU A 160 -7.45 4.70 -21.06
CA LEU A 160 -6.13 5.32 -21.08
C LEU A 160 -5.65 5.58 -22.52
N ALA A 161 -5.83 4.61 -23.42
CA ALA A 161 -5.47 4.78 -24.84
C ALA A 161 -6.35 5.81 -25.57
N VAL A 162 -7.62 5.94 -25.17
CA VAL A 162 -8.51 6.97 -25.72
C VAL A 162 -8.03 8.37 -25.34
N ARG A 163 -7.48 8.52 -24.15
CA ARG A 163 -6.94 9.80 -23.65
C ARG A 163 -5.58 10.15 -24.26
N ASP A 164 -4.66 9.17 -24.30
CA ASP A 164 -3.33 9.33 -24.89
C ASP A 164 -2.84 7.97 -25.41
N ASP A 165 -2.63 7.88 -26.72
CA ASP A 165 -2.23 6.62 -27.38
C ASP A 165 -0.88 6.06 -26.89
N ARG A 166 -0.03 6.88 -26.25
CA ARG A 166 1.23 6.45 -25.65
C ARG A 166 1.06 5.45 -24.51
N PHE A 167 -0.12 5.40 -23.87
CA PHE A 167 -0.41 4.38 -22.84
C PHE A 167 -0.33 2.95 -23.37
N ARG A 168 -0.44 2.73 -24.70
CA ARG A 168 -0.25 1.40 -25.31
C ARG A 168 1.16 0.84 -25.16
N ALA A 169 2.12 1.67 -24.84
CA ALA A 169 3.50 1.25 -24.63
C ALA A 169 3.80 0.90 -23.18
N ILE A 170 2.88 1.18 -22.26
CA ILE A 170 3.03 0.86 -20.83
C ILE A 170 2.45 -0.52 -20.58
N THR A 171 3.23 -1.40 -19.97
CA THR A 171 2.84 -2.77 -19.61
C THR A 171 2.45 -2.89 -18.13
N VAL A 172 1.82 -4.00 -17.76
CA VAL A 172 1.58 -4.36 -16.36
C VAL A 172 2.92 -4.46 -15.60
N ARG A 173 3.97 -4.98 -16.24
CA ARG A 173 5.33 -5.04 -15.71
C ARG A 173 5.87 -3.64 -15.34
N ASP A 174 5.65 -2.64 -16.18
CA ASP A 174 6.14 -1.28 -15.93
C ASP A 174 5.48 -0.66 -14.69
N LEU A 175 4.21 -0.99 -14.42
CA LEU A 175 3.52 -0.58 -13.19
C LEU A 175 4.11 -1.29 -11.95
N LEU A 176 4.34 -2.61 -12.04
CA LEU A 176 4.93 -3.40 -10.95
C LEU A 176 6.36 -2.92 -10.62
N LEU A 177 7.14 -2.60 -11.64
CA LEU A 177 8.51 -2.08 -11.50
C LEU A 177 8.58 -0.61 -11.03
N MET A 178 7.46 0.09 -10.90
CA MET A 178 7.43 1.54 -10.67
C MET A 178 8.19 2.34 -11.75
N ALA A 179 8.16 1.88 -13.00
CA ALA A 179 8.97 2.40 -14.11
C ALA A 179 8.14 2.71 -15.37
N SER A 180 6.88 3.09 -15.22
CA SER A 180 5.96 3.31 -16.34
C SER A 180 6.18 4.62 -17.11
N GLY A 181 7.00 5.54 -16.60
CA GLY A 181 7.16 6.89 -17.16
C GLY A 181 5.99 7.84 -16.86
N LEU A 182 5.08 7.45 -15.94
CA LEU A 182 4.02 8.34 -15.47
C LEU A 182 4.55 9.40 -14.53
N ASP A 183 4.14 10.66 -14.73
CA ASP A 183 4.42 11.76 -13.81
C ASP A 183 3.78 11.52 -12.44
N TYR A 184 4.52 11.86 -11.40
CA TYR A 184 4.01 11.86 -10.03
C TYR A 184 4.71 12.93 -9.23
N GLN A 185 3.96 13.93 -8.80
CA GLN A 185 4.47 15.03 -7.99
C GLN A 185 3.80 15.00 -6.64
N GLU A 186 4.52 14.51 -5.63
CA GLU A 186 4.02 14.36 -4.26
C GLU A 186 3.34 15.65 -3.80
N MET A 187 4.00 16.78 -3.94
CA MET A 187 3.45 18.08 -3.62
C MET A 187 3.62 19.04 -4.80
N ARG A 188 2.51 19.53 -5.34
CA ARG A 188 2.54 20.67 -6.27
C ARG A 188 2.54 21.97 -5.46
N TRP A 189 2.60 23.09 -6.13
CA TRP A 189 2.62 24.43 -5.50
C TRP A 189 1.48 24.68 -4.49
N PHE A 190 0.55 23.75 -4.35
CA PHE A 190 -0.63 23.87 -3.51
C PHE A 190 -1.10 22.55 -2.88
N LEU A 191 -1.47 22.62 -1.59
CA LEU A 191 -1.83 21.50 -0.72
C LEU A 191 -2.85 20.50 -1.30
N PHE A 192 -3.77 20.96 -2.16
CA PHE A 192 -4.88 20.12 -2.66
C PHE A 192 -4.65 19.55 -4.05
N ASN A 193 -3.60 19.92 -4.78
CA ASN A 193 -3.41 19.54 -6.18
C ASN A 193 -2.16 18.70 -6.44
N GLY A 194 -1.46 18.26 -5.42
CA GLY A 194 -0.39 17.28 -5.54
C GLY A 194 -0.94 15.88 -5.81
N ASP A 195 -0.15 15.02 -6.42
CA ASP A 195 -0.59 13.66 -6.71
C ASP A 195 -0.70 12.83 -5.42
N ASP A 196 0.12 13.13 -4.40
CA ASP A 196 0.05 12.43 -3.12
C ASP A 196 -1.29 12.62 -2.38
N PRO A 197 -1.78 13.85 -2.12
CA PRO A 197 -3.10 14.01 -1.52
C PRO A 197 -4.23 13.49 -2.42
N LEU A 198 -4.12 13.59 -3.74
CA LEU A 198 -5.14 13.05 -4.64
C LEU A 198 -5.21 11.52 -4.56
N THR A 199 -4.10 10.83 -4.68
CA THR A 199 -4.05 9.36 -4.62
C THR A 199 -4.34 8.80 -3.23
N THR A 200 -4.24 9.62 -2.18
CA THR A 200 -4.52 9.19 -0.81
C THR A 200 -5.95 9.52 -0.36
N TYR A 201 -6.48 10.71 -0.65
CA TYR A 201 -7.71 11.21 -0.04
C TYR A 201 -8.87 11.43 -1.00
N TYR A 202 -8.66 11.34 -2.33
CA TYR A 202 -9.74 11.54 -3.27
C TYR A 202 -10.78 10.42 -3.19
N LEU A 203 -12.04 10.78 -3.43
CA LEU A 203 -13.20 9.92 -3.16
C LEU A 203 -13.45 8.86 -4.24
N ASP A 204 -12.86 9.03 -5.41
CA ASP A 204 -12.94 8.09 -6.54
C ASP A 204 -11.54 7.94 -7.15
N GLN A 205 -10.80 6.98 -6.61
CA GLN A 205 -9.42 6.75 -7.04
C GLN A 205 -9.33 6.10 -8.43
N ARG A 206 -10.41 5.43 -8.88
CA ARG A 206 -10.48 4.95 -10.27
C ARG A 206 -10.54 6.12 -11.24
N ASP A 207 -11.39 7.11 -10.98
CA ASP A 207 -11.51 8.29 -11.83
C ASP A 207 -10.19 9.05 -11.95
N ILE A 208 -9.54 9.40 -10.83
CA ILE A 208 -8.27 10.15 -10.90
C ILE A 208 -7.13 9.34 -11.52
N SER A 209 -7.11 8.04 -11.34
CA SER A 209 -6.09 7.18 -11.97
C SER A 209 -6.25 7.14 -13.49
N LEU A 210 -7.47 7.20 -13.99
CA LEU A 210 -7.74 7.27 -15.43
C LEU A 210 -7.59 8.68 -16.01
N THR A 211 -7.84 9.73 -15.23
CA THR A 211 -7.95 11.10 -15.75
C THR A 211 -6.76 12.00 -15.44
N ASN A 212 -6.06 11.77 -14.33
CA ASN A 212 -4.98 12.64 -13.85
C ASN A 212 -3.55 12.14 -14.16
N THR A 213 -3.39 10.86 -14.56
CA THR A 213 -2.08 10.31 -14.95
C THR A 213 -1.59 10.91 -16.26
N ASN A 214 -0.31 11.28 -16.33
CA ASN A 214 0.31 11.84 -17.54
C ASN A 214 1.64 11.15 -17.81
N ILE A 215 1.97 10.91 -19.08
CA ILE A 215 3.23 10.29 -19.48
C ILE A 215 4.25 11.38 -19.74
N VAL A 216 5.38 11.33 -19.04
CA VAL A 216 6.48 12.30 -19.15
C VAL A 216 7.76 11.66 -19.67
N ASP A 217 7.96 10.37 -19.44
CA ASP A 217 9.13 9.60 -19.86
C ASP A 217 8.74 8.32 -20.59
N SER A 218 9.71 7.63 -21.17
CA SER A 218 9.51 6.30 -21.74
C SER A 218 9.40 5.25 -20.63
N PRO A 219 8.57 4.19 -20.79
CA PRO A 219 8.55 3.07 -19.85
C PRO A 219 9.94 2.44 -19.69
N THR A 220 10.22 1.83 -18.54
CA THR A 220 11.47 1.14 -18.16
C THR A 220 12.73 2.00 -18.13
N GLU A 221 12.63 3.33 -18.27
CA GLU A 221 13.80 4.21 -18.26
C GLU A 221 14.27 4.55 -16.84
N TYR A 222 13.31 4.84 -15.93
CA TYR A 222 13.62 5.24 -14.55
C TYR A 222 12.62 4.65 -13.57
N PHE A 223 13.12 4.21 -12.41
CA PHE A 223 12.29 3.97 -11.24
C PHE A 223 11.74 5.30 -10.71
N HIS A 224 10.42 5.38 -10.58
CA HIS A 224 9.73 6.52 -9.99
C HIS A 224 8.59 6.04 -9.09
N TYR A 225 8.80 6.07 -7.77
CA TYR A 225 7.79 5.65 -6.80
C TYR A 225 6.50 6.45 -6.97
N ASN A 226 5.41 5.78 -7.30
CA ASN A 226 4.20 6.41 -7.80
C ASN A 226 2.95 5.64 -7.34
N LYS A 227 2.06 6.29 -6.60
CA LYS A 227 0.86 5.68 -6.04
C LYS A 227 -0.23 5.38 -7.09
N TYR A 228 -0.16 5.95 -8.28
CA TYR A 228 -1.06 5.54 -9.38
C TYR A 228 -0.80 4.11 -9.84
N HIS A 229 0.42 3.60 -9.74
CA HIS A 229 0.74 2.26 -10.18
C HIS A 229 -0.09 1.18 -9.46
N PRO A 230 -0.09 1.08 -8.12
CA PRO A 230 -0.91 0.10 -7.43
C PRO A 230 -2.41 0.31 -7.68
N GLN A 231 -2.88 1.55 -7.83
CA GLN A 231 -4.29 1.81 -8.18
C GLN A 231 -4.64 1.25 -9.56
N LEU A 232 -3.79 1.48 -10.57
CA LEU A 232 -4.00 0.92 -11.91
C LEU A 232 -3.92 -0.62 -11.89
N LEU A 233 -3.00 -1.22 -11.10
CA LEU A 233 -2.91 -2.67 -10.92
C LEU A 233 -4.19 -3.24 -10.29
N GLY A 234 -4.72 -2.60 -9.26
CA GLY A 234 -6.01 -2.99 -8.66
C GLY A 234 -7.17 -2.93 -9.64
N MET A 235 -7.23 -1.89 -10.47
CA MET A 235 -8.24 -1.78 -11.54
C MET A 235 -8.09 -2.87 -12.60
N ILE A 236 -6.85 -3.20 -12.98
CA ILE A 236 -6.56 -4.31 -13.91
C ILE A 236 -7.04 -5.61 -13.29
N LEU A 237 -6.72 -5.87 -12.02
CA LEU A 237 -7.16 -7.06 -11.29
C LEU A 237 -8.69 -7.19 -11.26
N GLU A 238 -9.42 -6.11 -10.91
CA GLU A 238 -10.87 -6.11 -10.92
C GLU A 238 -11.46 -6.45 -12.29
N ARG A 239 -10.90 -5.88 -13.36
CA ARG A 239 -11.42 -6.09 -14.72
C ARG A 239 -11.08 -7.46 -15.29
N ALA A 240 -9.88 -7.95 -15.00
CA ALA A 240 -9.45 -9.26 -15.45
C ALA A 240 -10.24 -10.38 -14.75
N THR A 241 -10.45 -10.26 -13.43
CA THR A 241 -11.10 -11.31 -12.63
C THR A 241 -12.62 -11.18 -12.54
N GLY A 242 -13.16 -9.96 -12.71
CA GLY A 242 -14.57 -9.63 -12.46
C GLY A 242 -14.93 -9.62 -10.97
N MET A 243 -13.96 -9.65 -10.07
CA MET A 243 -14.11 -9.61 -8.61
C MET A 243 -13.58 -8.28 -8.07
N SER A 244 -14.07 -7.84 -6.89
CA SER A 244 -13.37 -6.80 -6.15
C SER A 244 -12.01 -7.31 -5.66
N VAL A 245 -11.08 -6.39 -5.40
CA VAL A 245 -9.76 -6.77 -4.86
C VAL A 245 -9.93 -7.52 -3.54
N THR A 246 -10.86 -7.09 -2.67
CA THR A 246 -11.15 -7.77 -1.40
C THR A 246 -11.61 -9.21 -1.62
N GLU A 247 -12.56 -9.46 -2.54
CA GLU A 247 -13.05 -10.82 -2.82
C GLU A 247 -11.94 -11.71 -3.38
N TYR A 248 -11.10 -11.15 -4.24
CA TYR A 248 -9.97 -11.88 -4.80
C TYR A 248 -8.92 -12.17 -3.72
N THR A 249 -8.57 -11.17 -2.89
CA THR A 249 -7.68 -11.35 -1.74
C THR A 249 -8.20 -12.43 -0.80
N GLN A 250 -9.50 -12.38 -0.43
CA GLN A 250 -10.12 -13.36 0.47
C GLN A 250 -9.92 -14.79 -0.01
N THR A 251 -10.29 -15.03 -1.26
CA THR A 251 -10.39 -16.39 -1.79
C THR A 251 -9.07 -16.94 -2.31
N ARG A 252 -8.14 -16.11 -2.73
CA ARG A 252 -6.89 -16.53 -3.37
C ARG A 252 -5.67 -16.45 -2.46
N LEU A 253 -5.73 -15.61 -1.44
CA LEU A 253 -4.62 -15.42 -0.52
C LEU A 253 -5.03 -15.66 0.93
N TRP A 254 -6.00 -14.90 1.46
CA TRP A 254 -6.36 -14.85 2.87
C TRP A 254 -6.77 -16.20 3.45
N ASP A 255 -7.73 -16.87 2.77
CA ASP A 255 -8.19 -18.20 3.15
C ASP A 255 -7.10 -19.25 2.97
N ARG A 256 -6.32 -19.11 1.90
CA ARG A 256 -5.30 -20.09 1.51
C ARG A 256 -4.13 -20.19 2.48
N ILE A 257 -3.74 -19.08 3.10
CA ILE A 257 -2.64 -19.05 4.08
C ILE A 257 -3.14 -19.02 5.52
N GLY A 258 -4.43 -19.31 5.73
CA GLY A 258 -5.00 -19.52 7.05
C GLY A 258 -4.91 -18.30 7.97
N MET A 259 -5.34 -17.12 7.51
CA MET A 259 -5.35 -15.91 8.36
C MET A 259 -6.20 -16.15 9.61
N GLU A 260 -5.66 -15.83 10.79
CA GLU A 260 -6.30 -16.12 12.08
C GLU A 260 -7.42 -15.15 12.41
N TYR A 261 -7.26 -13.91 11.99
CA TYR A 261 -8.16 -12.81 12.37
C TYR A 261 -8.81 -12.18 11.13
N ASP A 262 -9.92 -11.48 11.39
CA ASP A 262 -10.46 -10.60 10.37
C ASP A 262 -9.46 -9.51 10.04
N GLY A 263 -9.30 -9.20 8.76
CA GLY A 263 -8.60 -8.05 8.25
C GLY A 263 -9.56 -7.12 7.51
N ALA A 264 -9.04 -6.11 6.85
CA ALA A 264 -9.85 -5.23 6.01
C ALA A 264 -9.01 -4.50 4.96
N TRP A 265 -9.62 -4.25 3.81
CA TRP A 265 -9.17 -3.21 2.91
C TRP A 265 -9.86 -1.88 3.23
N ALA A 266 -9.08 -0.82 3.38
CA ALA A 266 -9.62 0.54 3.38
C ALA A 266 -10.09 0.89 1.95
N LEU A 267 -11.22 1.59 1.85
CA LEU A 267 -11.81 2.03 0.58
C LEU A 267 -11.61 3.54 0.41
N ASP A 268 -11.56 3.98 -0.83
CA ASP A 268 -11.51 5.41 -1.17
C ASP A 268 -12.78 6.13 -0.69
N SER A 269 -13.95 5.54 -0.92
CA SER A 269 -15.24 5.99 -0.40
C SER A 269 -16.24 4.83 -0.35
N VAL A 270 -17.37 5.02 0.33
CA VAL A 270 -18.49 4.07 0.29
C VAL A 270 -19.12 4.00 -1.09
N GLU A 271 -19.15 5.12 -1.81
CA GLU A 271 -19.81 5.24 -3.11
C GLU A 271 -18.99 4.60 -4.23
N SER A 272 -17.70 4.90 -4.31
CA SER A 272 -16.76 4.29 -5.27
C SER A 272 -16.45 2.85 -4.89
N GLY A 273 -16.19 2.59 -3.62
CA GLY A 273 -15.90 1.27 -3.08
C GLY A 273 -14.63 0.63 -3.64
N PHE A 274 -13.65 1.43 -4.06
CA PHE A 274 -12.37 0.93 -4.52
C PHE A 274 -11.37 0.79 -3.38
N GLU A 275 -10.67 -0.31 -3.35
CA GLU A 275 -9.65 -0.58 -2.36
C GLU A 275 -8.45 0.36 -2.53
N LYS A 276 -7.94 0.87 -1.41
CA LYS A 276 -6.76 1.74 -1.37
C LYS A 276 -5.49 0.90 -1.53
N MET A 277 -5.18 0.58 -2.77
CA MET A 277 -4.09 -0.32 -3.16
C MET A 277 -2.72 0.15 -2.70
N GLU A 278 -2.53 1.45 -2.56
CA GLU A 278 -1.24 2.04 -2.19
C GLU A 278 -0.81 1.79 -0.75
N ALA A 279 -1.79 1.54 0.19
CA ALA A 279 -1.51 1.49 1.63
C ALA A 279 -2.63 0.91 2.50
N GLY A 280 -3.76 0.48 1.93
CA GLY A 280 -5.02 0.31 2.65
C GLY A 280 -5.29 -1.06 3.25
N LEU A 281 -4.36 -2.02 3.19
CA LEU A 281 -4.55 -3.33 3.81
C LEU A 281 -4.30 -3.26 5.33
N ASN A 282 -5.26 -3.76 6.11
CA ASN A 282 -5.22 -3.78 7.57
C ASN A 282 -5.35 -5.21 8.07
N ALA A 283 -4.46 -5.61 8.98
CA ALA A 283 -4.43 -6.95 9.56
C ALA A 283 -3.80 -6.94 10.96
N ARG A 284 -3.76 -8.09 11.62
CA ARG A 284 -2.92 -8.29 12.81
C ARG A 284 -1.49 -8.58 12.40
N ALA A 285 -0.54 -8.23 13.26
CA ALA A 285 0.88 -8.42 12.97
C ALA A 285 1.23 -9.88 12.66
N ILE A 286 0.62 -10.83 13.38
CA ILE A 286 0.84 -12.27 13.14
C ILE A 286 0.32 -12.72 11.77
N ASP A 287 -0.74 -12.11 11.25
CA ASP A 287 -1.26 -12.42 9.92
C ASP A 287 -0.36 -11.83 8.82
N PHE A 288 0.22 -10.65 9.03
CA PHE A 288 1.27 -10.14 8.13
C PHE A 288 2.51 -11.06 8.12
N ALA A 289 2.86 -11.65 9.26
CA ALA A 289 3.98 -12.60 9.34
C ALA A 289 3.73 -13.86 8.48
N LYS A 290 2.47 -14.29 8.32
CA LYS A 290 2.11 -15.40 7.41
C LYS A 290 2.39 -15.07 5.95
N PHE A 291 2.14 -13.83 5.52
CA PHE A 291 2.51 -13.38 4.19
C PHE A 291 4.04 -13.43 4.00
N GLY A 292 4.81 -13.01 5.01
CA GLY A 292 6.27 -13.15 4.99
C GLY A 292 6.73 -14.62 4.90
N ARG A 293 6.11 -15.53 5.67
CA ARG A 293 6.38 -16.98 5.58
C ARG A 293 6.08 -17.55 4.19
N LEU A 294 4.98 -17.12 3.56
CA LEU A 294 4.63 -17.56 2.21
C LEU A 294 5.78 -17.28 1.22
N PHE A 295 6.31 -16.05 1.23
CA PHE A 295 7.43 -15.68 0.36
C PHE A 295 8.74 -16.38 0.75
N LEU A 296 9.00 -16.56 2.04
CA LEU A 296 10.17 -17.31 2.52
C LEU A 296 10.19 -18.74 2.01
N ASN A 297 9.02 -19.36 1.82
CA ASN A 297 8.85 -20.73 1.35
C ASN A 297 8.56 -20.80 -0.17
N GLY A 298 8.95 -19.79 -0.96
CA GLY A 298 8.78 -19.80 -2.41
C GLY A 298 7.32 -19.85 -2.86
N GLY A 299 6.41 -19.25 -2.08
CA GLY A 299 4.99 -19.19 -2.39
C GLY A 299 4.20 -20.46 -2.04
N GLU A 300 4.83 -21.43 -1.39
CA GLU A 300 4.18 -22.63 -0.90
C GLU A 300 3.57 -22.45 0.51
N TRP A 301 2.38 -22.96 0.72
CA TRP A 301 1.69 -23.01 2.00
C TRP A 301 1.10 -24.39 2.23
N GLU A 302 1.55 -25.11 3.26
CA GLU A 302 1.06 -26.42 3.67
C GLU A 302 0.96 -27.44 2.50
N GLY A 303 1.98 -27.44 1.62
CA GLY A 303 2.05 -28.34 0.46
C GLY A 303 1.22 -27.88 -0.76
N ALA A 304 0.63 -26.71 -0.72
CA ALA A 304 -0.06 -26.11 -1.85
C ALA A 304 0.66 -24.85 -2.35
N GLN A 305 0.88 -24.73 -3.65
CA GLN A 305 1.40 -23.51 -4.24
C GLN A 305 0.29 -22.45 -4.25
N VAL A 306 0.52 -21.34 -3.56
CA VAL A 306 -0.41 -20.20 -3.48
C VAL A 306 0.01 -19.09 -4.43
N VAL A 307 1.32 -18.79 -4.48
CA VAL A 307 1.97 -17.91 -5.44
C VAL A 307 3.05 -18.74 -6.10
N SER A 308 3.21 -18.70 -7.43
CA SER A 308 4.23 -19.51 -8.10
C SER A 308 5.64 -19.19 -7.59
N ASP A 309 6.52 -20.18 -7.58
CA ASP A 309 7.92 -20.01 -7.20
C ASP A 309 8.66 -19.11 -8.19
N GLU A 310 8.29 -19.15 -9.46
CA GLU A 310 8.78 -18.21 -10.48
C GLU A 310 8.42 -16.77 -10.13
N TRP A 311 7.16 -16.51 -9.70
CA TRP A 311 6.76 -15.17 -9.30
C TRP A 311 7.52 -14.68 -8.07
N VAL A 312 7.65 -15.51 -7.05
CA VAL A 312 8.42 -15.18 -5.85
C VAL A 312 9.87 -14.87 -6.21
N ALA A 313 10.50 -15.72 -7.05
CA ALA A 313 11.87 -15.51 -7.49
C ALA A 313 12.03 -14.20 -8.28
N GLU A 314 11.13 -13.91 -9.24
CA GLU A 314 11.20 -12.69 -10.05
C GLU A 314 10.92 -11.44 -9.21
N SER A 315 9.91 -11.47 -8.34
CA SER A 315 9.50 -10.30 -7.57
C SER A 315 10.50 -9.89 -6.49
N THR A 316 11.33 -10.81 -6.00
CA THR A 316 12.30 -10.58 -4.91
C THR A 316 13.72 -10.29 -5.38
N VAL A 317 13.96 -10.20 -6.69
CA VAL A 317 15.29 -9.84 -7.23
C VAL A 317 15.44 -8.31 -7.25
N VAL A 318 16.65 -7.83 -6.99
CA VAL A 318 17.01 -6.42 -7.24
C VAL A 318 17.31 -6.25 -8.73
N ASP A 319 16.60 -5.36 -9.40
CA ASP A 319 16.95 -4.97 -10.78
C ASP A 319 17.97 -3.82 -10.77
N PRO A 320 19.25 -4.09 -11.07
CA PRO A 320 20.28 -3.06 -11.04
C PRO A 320 20.14 -2.04 -12.18
N ALA A 321 19.35 -2.33 -13.22
CA ALA A 321 19.17 -1.44 -14.34
C ALA A 321 18.25 -0.27 -14.00
N LEU A 322 17.28 -0.49 -13.10
CA LEU A 322 16.32 0.53 -12.67
C LEU A 322 16.83 1.42 -11.54
N HIS A 323 17.98 1.09 -10.93
CA HIS A 323 18.52 1.82 -9.76
C HIS A 323 17.50 1.96 -8.63
N ASN A 324 16.77 0.86 -8.36
CA ASN A 324 15.77 0.81 -7.30
C ASN A 324 16.39 1.18 -5.94
N PRO A 325 15.68 1.92 -5.09
CA PRO A 325 16.12 2.13 -3.72
C PRO A 325 16.06 0.81 -2.92
N ASP A 326 16.84 0.73 -1.84
CA ASP A 326 17.00 -0.48 -1.02
C ASP A 326 15.68 -1.05 -0.45
N TYR A 327 14.61 -0.25 -0.43
CA TYR A 327 13.28 -0.66 0.06
C TYR A 327 12.35 -1.19 -1.02
N TYR A 328 12.79 -1.30 -2.28
CA TYR A 328 11.98 -1.81 -3.38
C TYR A 328 12.78 -2.82 -4.19
N LEU A 329 12.33 -4.07 -4.22
CA LEU A 329 12.85 -5.11 -5.10
C LEU A 329 12.22 -5.00 -6.49
N SER A 330 12.33 -6.03 -7.32
CA SER A 330 11.82 -5.98 -8.70
C SER A 330 10.32 -5.67 -8.74
N LEU A 331 9.50 -6.47 -8.06
CA LEU A 331 8.04 -6.37 -8.14
C LEU A 331 7.37 -6.24 -6.77
N ILE A 332 8.11 -6.09 -5.68
CA ILE A 332 7.56 -5.96 -4.32
C ILE A 332 8.25 -4.87 -3.53
N HIS A 333 7.53 -4.32 -2.56
CA HIS A 333 8.03 -3.39 -1.56
C HIS A 333 8.57 -4.16 -0.35
N ILE A 334 9.72 -3.74 0.15
CA ILE A 334 10.33 -4.35 1.34
C ILE A 334 9.85 -3.63 2.60
#